data_fa1d23fd930d3d4b14250edd3ca2737b
#
_entry.id   fa1d23fd930d3d4b14250edd3ca2737b
#
_cell.length_a   1.000
_cell.length_b   1.000
_cell.length_c   1.000
_cell.angle_alpha   90.00
_cell.angle_beta   90.00
_cell.angle_gamma   90.00
#
_symmetry.space_group_name_H-M   'P 1'
#
loop_
_entity.id
_entity.type
_entity.pdbx_description
1 polymer ?
#
loop_
_entity_poly.entity_id
_entity_poly.type
_entity_poly.pdbx_seq_one_letter_code
_entity_poly.pdbx_strand_id
1 'polypeptide(L)'
;GRMAFVTTDTGSRTVGGMLRTKGEEYLRKLRGQDITMHSVSGQAMNDMIITGEVEASPTIFRNHALVAAQKKAPVVWVPMDIVPASAGSASLSSQAPHPHAAVLFVDFLFSPDGQKILEAYDYGSPVKEYGFKRWYAEKGLTIQQLEKEVDKWERGLRQLGRRQG
;
A
#
# COMPACT_ATOMS: atom_id res chain seq x y z
N GLY A 1 -7.94 0.19 20.48
CA GLY A 1 -6.56 0.56 20.10
C GLY A 1 -6.50 1.77 19.22
N ARG A 2 -5.42 2.51 19.33
CA ARG A 2 -5.24 3.77 18.59
C ARG A 2 -4.67 3.55 17.19
N MET A 3 -4.18 2.34 16.89
CA MET A 3 -3.60 1.97 15.60
C MET A 3 -4.41 0.84 14.96
N ALA A 4 -4.62 0.94 13.65
CA ALA A 4 -5.34 -0.07 12.89
C ALA A 4 -4.57 -0.53 11.65
N PHE A 5 -4.81 -1.78 11.25
CA PHE A 5 -4.30 -2.36 10.01
C PHE A 5 -5.46 -2.91 9.16
N VAL A 6 -5.33 -2.80 7.85
CA VAL A 6 -6.22 -3.56 6.95
C VAL A 6 -5.71 -4.99 6.79
N THR A 7 -6.63 -5.94 6.64
CA THR A 7 -6.31 -7.39 6.48
C THR A 7 -6.13 -7.80 5.02
N THR A 8 -6.03 -6.84 4.11
CA THR A 8 -5.82 -7.05 2.68
C THR A 8 -4.32 -7.23 2.36
N ASP A 9 -4.00 -7.48 1.09
CA ASP A 9 -2.61 -7.55 0.56
C ASP A 9 -1.77 -6.31 0.96
N THR A 10 -2.36 -5.13 1.03
CA THR A 10 -1.68 -3.91 1.52
C THR A 10 -1.16 -4.09 2.95
N GLY A 11 -1.95 -4.72 3.83
CA GLY A 11 -1.51 -5.04 5.19
C GLY A 11 -0.32 -5.99 5.22
N SER A 12 -0.38 -7.07 4.44
CA SER A 12 0.71 -8.05 4.32
C SER A 12 2.00 -7.42 3.80
N ARG A 13 1.92 -6.62 2.74
CA ARG A 13 3.08 -5.88 2.19
C ARG A 13 3.67 -4.88 3.17
N THR A 14 2.82 -4.21 3.95
CA THR A 14 3.29 -3.30 5.01
C THR A 14 4.08 -4.06 6.07
N VAL A 15 3.58 -5.22 6.51
CA VAL A 15 4.32 -6.12 7.42
C VAL A 15 5.64 -6.59 6.80
N GLY A 16 5.64 -6.92 5.50
CA GLY A 16 6.86 -7.25 4.75
C GLY A 16 7.90 -6.13 4.81
N GLY A 17 7.48 -4.88 4.61
CA GLY A 17 8.33 -3.71 4.74
C GLY A 17 8.89 -3.53 6.16
N MET A 18 8.06 -3.73 7.18
CA MET A 18 8.49 -3.68 8.59
C MET A 18 9.49 -4.80 8.93
N LEU A 19 9.23 -6.03 8.49
CA LEU A 19 10.15 -7.15 8.68
C LEU A 19 11.52 -6.86 8.05
N ARG A 20 11.53 -6.28 6.85
CA ARG A 20 12.75 -5.95 6.12
C ARG A 20 13.59 -4.88 6.82
N THR A 21 12.96 -3.90 7.47
CA THR A 21 13.65 -2.74 8.06
C THR A 21 13.92 -2.89 9.56
N LYS A 22 12.99 -3.50 10.28
CA LYS A 22 13.02 -3.57 11.75
C LYS A 22 13.14 -4.99 12.28
N GLY A 23 12.90 -6.02 11.45
CA GLY A 23 12.97 -7.43 11.84
C GLY A 23 11.77 -7.91 12.65
N GLU A 24 11.83 -9.20 13.04
CA GLU A 24 10.73 -9.89 13.73
C GLU A 24 10.50 -9.39 15.16
N GLU A 25 11.54 -8.92 15.82
CA GLU A 25 11.42 -8.38 17.18
C GLU A 25 10.55 -7.12 17.22
N TYR A 26 10.63 -6.28 16.20
CA TYR A 26 9.77 -5.12 16.09
C TYR A 26 8.27 -5.50 15.96
N LEU A 27 7.96 -6.51 15.14
CA LEU A 27 6.58 -7.01 15.06
C LEU A 27 6.11 -7.61 16.38
N ARG A 28 6.99 -8.26 17.12
CA ARG A 28 6.68 -8.79 18.44
C ARG A 28 6.34 -7.67 19.45
N LYS A 29 7.06 -6.56 19.40
CA LYS A 29 6.76 -5.36 20.21
C LYS A 29 5.45 -4.72 19.79
N LEU A 30 5.14 -4.66 18.48
CA LEU A 30 3.87 -4.14 17.98
C LEU A 30 2.65 -4.93 18.47
N ARG A 31 2.75 -6.23 18.66
CA ARG A 31 1.66 -7.06 19.23
C ARG A 31 1.22 -6.61 20.62
N GLY A 32 2.11 -5.99 21.38
CA GLY A 32 1.79 -5.41 22.69
C GLY A 32 1.04 -4.08 22.62
N GLN A 33 0.84 -3.54 21.42
CA GLN A 33 0.14 -2.30 21.18
C GLN A 33 -1.30 -2.61 20.75
N ASP A 34 -2.28 -2.43 21.45
CA ASP A 34 -3.68 -2.70 21.16
C ASP A 34 -4.10 -2.31 19.69
N ILE A 35 -3.68 -3.14 18.74
CA ILE A 35 -3.88 -2.94 17.30
C ILE A 35 -5.21 -3.58 16.88
N THR A 36 -6.04 -2.82 16.18
CA THR A 36 -7.29 -3.32 15.58
C THR A 36 -7.07 -3.73 14.13
N MET A 37 -7.76 -4.80 13.72
CA MET A 37 -7.67 -5.37 12.38
C MET A 37 -9.01 -5.18 11.67
N HIS A 38 -8.97 -4.61 10.47
CA HIS A 38 -10.17 -4.28 9.71
C HIS A 38 -10.12 -4.87 8.30
N SER A 39 -11.20 -5.55 7.90
CA SER A 39 -11.37 -6.07 6.54
C SER A 39 -12.04 -5.01 5.65
N VAL A 40 -11.34 -3.89 5.46
CA VAL A 40 -11.83 -2.74 4.70
C VAL A 40 -10.80 -2.31 3.67
N SER A 41 -11.21 -1.44 2.73
CA SER A 41 -10.28 -0.83 1.77
C SER A 41 -9.37 0.20 2.45
N GLY A 42 -8.24 0.54 1.81
CA GLY A 42 -7.38 1.62 2.29
C GLY A 42 -8.09 2.98 2.32
N GLN A 43 -9.07 3.23 1.43
CA GLN A 43 -9.88 4.44 1.47
C GLN A 43 -10.77 4.46 2.72
N ALA A 44 -11.49 3.38 3.00
CA ALA A 44 -12.34 3.30 4.20
C ALA A 44 -11.51 3.42 5.49
N MET A 45 -10.31 2.84 5.54
CA MET A 45 -9.37 3.03 6.65
C MET A 45 -8.96 4.50 6.79
N ASN A 46 -8.72 5.21 5.69
CA ASN A 46 -8.41 6.64 5.73
C ASN A 46 -9.60 7.46 6.26
N ASP A 47 -10.83 7.09 5.91
CA ASP A 47 -12.05 7.74 6.42
C ASP A 47 -12.21 7.53 7.93
N MET A 48 -11.87 6.34 8.46
CA MET A 48 -11.84 6.06 9.90
C MET A 48 -10.81 6.93 10.65
N ILE A 49 -9.68 7.25 10.01
CA ILE A 49 -8.71 8.20 10.58
C ILE A 49 -9.29 9.62 10.59
N ILE A 50 -9.91 10.04 9.50
CA ILE A 50 -10.52 11.38 9.39
C ILE A 50 -11.63 11.60 10.43
N THR A 51 -12.43 10.56 10.70
CA THR A 51 -13.50 10.62 11.71
C THR A 51 -13.00 10.48 13.15
N GLY A 52 -11.72 10.12 13.35
CA GLY A 52 -11.13 9.91 14.68
C GLY A 52 -11.46 8.55 15.31
N GLU A 53 -12.09 7.62 14.58
CA GLU A 53 -12.31 6.25 15.04
C GLU A 53 -10.97 5.50 15.21
N VAL A 54 -9.99 5.80 14.34
CA VAL A 54 -8.62 5.30 14.37
C VAL A 54 -7.68 6.50 14.35
N GLU A 55 -6.62 6.48 15.15
CA GLU A 55 -5.66 7.59 15.17
C GLU A 55 -4.54 7.45 14.14
N ALA A 56 -4.16 6.21 13.81
CA ALA A 56 -3.08 5.94 12.87
C ALA A 56 -3.26 4.59 12.15
N SER A 57 -2.88 4.53 10.89
CA SER A 57 -2.75 3.28 10.15
C SER A 57 -1.56 3.34 9.18
N PRO A 58 -0.66 2.35 9.18
CA PRO A 58 0.41 2.25 8.20
C PRO A 58 -0.03 1.59 6.88
N THR A 59 -1.31 1.26 6.75
CA THR A 59 -1.85 0.44 5.65
C THR A 59 -2.78 1.20 4.70
N ILE A 60 -2.62 2.51 4.60
CA ILE A 60 -3.32 3.35 3.62
C ILE A 60 -2.38 3.75 2.49
N PHE A 61 -2.93 3.99 1.31
CA PHE A 61 -2.15 4.54 0.20
C PHE A 61 -1.91 6.04 0.37
N ARG A 62 -0.72 6.50 -0.05
CA ARG A 62 -0.32 7.90 -0.01
C ARG A 62 -1.36 8.83 -0.65
N ASN A 63 -1.85 8.49 -1.84
CA ASN A 63 -2.83 9.30 -2.55
C ASN A 63 -4.14 9.49 -1.77
N HIS A 64 -4.62 8.50 -1.03
CA HIS A 64 -5.83 8.65 -0.21
C HIS A 64 -5.67 9.76 0.84
N ALA A 65 -4.56 9.74 1.57
CA ALA A 65 -4.29 10.76 2.58
C ALA A 65 -4.03 12.15 1.96
N LEU A 66 -3.28 12.24 0.86
CA LEU A 66 -2.97 13.52 0.22
C LEU A 66 -4.21 14.16 -0.40
N VAL A 67 -5.04 13.42 -1.12
CA VAL A 67 -6.29 13.93 -1.69
C VAL A 67 -7.25 14.39 -0.59
N ALA A 68 -7.32 13.68 0.53
CA ALA A 68 -8.12 14.10 1.67
C ALA A 68 -7.57 15.37 2.32
N ALA A 69 -6.26 15.47 2.51
CA ALA A 69 -5.60 16.66 3.07
C ALA A 69 -5.79 17.91 2.18
N GLN A 70 -5.77 17.76 0.84
CA GLN A 70 -6.08 18.86 -0.09
C GLN A 70 -7.52 19.38 0.12
N LYS A 71 -8.44 18.50 0.52
CA LYS A 71 -9.82 18.86 0.89
C LYS A 71 -9.96 19.33 2.35
N LYS A 72 -8.83 19.64 3.01
CA LYS A 72 -8.76 20.09 4.41
C LYS A 72 -9.24 19.06 5.45
N ALA A 73 -9.23 17.77 5.11
CA ALA A 73 -9.47 16.73 6.10
C ALA A 73 -8.30 16.66 7.11
N PRO A 74 -8.56 16.36 8.38
CA PRO A 74 -7.54 16.33 9.44
C PRO A 74 -6.69 15.05 9.38
N VAL A 75 -5.98 14.84 8.28
CA VAL A 75 -5.12 13.70 8.05
C VAL A 75 -3.77 14.15 7.49
N VAL A 76 -2.69 13.48 7.89
CA VAL A 76 -1.35 13.69 7.39
C VAL A 76 -0.73 12.36 6.99
N TRP A 77 -0.02 12.33 5.85
CA TRP A 77 0.75 11.18 5.45
C TRP A 77 2.22 11.34 5.86
N VAL A 78 2.75 10.32 6.53
CA VAL A 78 4.15 10.27 6.97
C VAL A 78 4.81 9.03 6.38
N PRO A 79 5.94 9.15 5.66
CA PRO A 79 6.63 7.99 5.11
C PRO A 79 7.24 7.12 6.22
N MET A 80 7.16 5.82 6.06
CA MET A 80 7.96 4.87 6.84
C MET A 80 9.42 4.85 6.35
N ASP A 81 10.34 4.17 7.06
CA ASP A 81 11.76 4.03 6.66
C ASP A 81 11.93 3.50 5.24
N ILE A 82 11.08 2.58 4.83
CA ILE A 82 10.79 2.25 3.44
C ILE A 82 9.28 2.23 3.23
N VAL A 83 8.83 2.72 2.11
CA VAL A 83 7.42 2.73 1.72
C VAL A 83 7.19 1.55 0.79
N PRO A 84 6.38 0.53 1.19
CA PRO A 84 5.96 -0.50 0.27
C PRO A 84 5.22 0.13 -0.90
N ALA A 85 5.68 -0.16 -2.10
CA ALA A 85 5.09 0.32 -3.33
C ALA A 85 4.54 -0.86 -4.13
N SER A 86 3.34 -0.71 -4.64
CA SER A 86 2.74 -1.65 -5.58
C SER A 86 2.86 -1.08 -6.98
N ALA A 87 3.50 -1.81 -7.88
CA ALA A 87 3.51 -1.46 -9.28
C ALA A 87 2.18 -1.91 -9.91
N GLY A 88 1.40 -0.98 -10.42
CA GLY A 88 0.25 -1.29 -11.25
C GLY A 88 0.71 -1.86 -12.60
N SER A 89 -0.08 -2.74 -13.18
CA SER A 89 0.13 -3.26 -14.54
C SER A 89 -1.10 -2.99 -15.39
N ALA A 90 -0.89 -2.76 -16.68
CA ALA A 90 -1.94 -2.75 -17.68
C ALA A 90 -1.80 -3.99 -18.56
N SER A 91 -2.89 -4.68 -18.82
CA SER A 91 -2.92 -5.87 -19.65
C SER A 91 -3.98 -5.75 -20.74
N LEU A 92 -3.66 -6.22 -21.93
CA LEU A 92 -4.63 -6.33 -23.02
C LEU A 92 -5.30 -7.70 -22.97
N SER A 93 -6.64 -7.72 -22.95
CA SER A 93 -7.39 -8.97 -23.06
C SER A 93 -7.18 -9.59 -24.45
N SER A 94 -6.95 -10.91 -24.52
CA SER A 94 -6.89 -11.65 -25.79
C SER A 94 -8.21 -11.61 -26.58
N GLN A 95 -9.32 -11.29 -25.91
CA GLN A 95 -10.65 -11.15 -26.50
C GLN A 95 -11.16 -9.69 -26.46
N ALA A 96 -10.24 -8.72 -26.48
CA ALA A 96 -10.63 -7.30 -26.51
C ALA A 96 -11.45 -6.99 -27.78
N PRO A 97 -12.64 -6.38 -27.67
CA PRO A 97 -13.46 -6.05 -28.84
C PRO A 97 -12.81 -4.98 -29.73
N HIS A 98 -11.94 -4.15 -29.18
CA HIS A 98 -11.21 -3.08 -29.86
C HIS A 98 -9.71 -3.11 -29.49
N PRO A 99 -8.94 -4.14 -29.94
CA PRO A 99 -7.58 -4.35 -29.46
C PRO A 99 -6.62 -3.20 -29.81
N HIS A 100 -6.76 -2.60 -30.99
CA HIS A 100 -5.92 -1.48 -31.40
C HIS A 100 -6.16 -0.22 -30.55
N ALA A 101 -7.42 0.10 -30.23
CA ALA A 101 -7.75 1.21 -29.34
C ALA A 101 -7.22 0.95 -27.92
N ALA A 102 -7.29 -0.28 -27.44
CA ALA A 102 -6.75 -0.66 -26.14
C ALA A 102 -5.22 -0.52 -26.09
N VAL A 103 -4.50 -0.91 -27.15
CA VAL A 103 -3.05 -0.69 -27.24
C VAL A 103 -2.71 0.80 -27.22
N LEU A 104 -3.42 1.63 -27.99
CA LEU A 104 -3.23 3.09 -27.99
C LEU A 104 -3.49 3.70 -26.60
N PHE A 105 -4.50 3.21 -25.88
CA PHE A 105 -4.77 3.65 -24.52
C PHE A 105 -3.64 3.28 -23.55
N VAL A 106 -3.11 2.06 -23.65
CA VAL A 106 -1.96 1.62 -22.84
C VAL A 106 -0.73 2.47 -23.16
N ASP A 107 -0.45 2.72 -24.43
CA ASP A 107 0.67 3.59 -24.85
C ASP A 107 0.51 5.00 -24.30
N PHE A 108 -0.71 5.57 -24.37
CA PHE A 108 -1.02 6.86 -23.76
C PHE A 108 -0.78 6.86 -22.24
N LEU A 109 -1.21 5.82 -21.50
CA LEU A 109 -0.99 5.73 -20.06
C LEU A 109 0.50 5.83 -19.69
N PHE A 110 1.38 5.25 -20.49
CA PHE A 110 2.83 5.30 -20.27
C PHE A 110 3.51 6.51 -20.90
N SER A 111 2.80 7.33 -21.65
CA SER A 111 3.33 8.57 -22.21
C SER A 111 3.57 9.63 -21.11
N PRO A 112 4.42 10.64 -21.37
CA PRO A 112 4.62 11.75 -20.43
C PRO A 112 3.31 12.45 -20.03
N ASP A 113 2.34 12.56 -20.93
CA ASP A 113 1.07 13.22 -20.66
C ASP A 113 0.14 12.36 -19.81
N GLY A 114 0.04 11.06 -20.08
CA GLY A 114 -0.66 10.10 -19.24
C GLY A 114 -0.08 10.05 -17.82
N GLN A 115 1.24 10.05 -17.70
CA GLN A 115 1.92 10.07 -16.39
C GLN A 115 1.66 11.37 -15.62
N LYS A 116 1.59 12.54 -16.27
CA LYS A 116 1.20 13.80 -15.62
C LYS A 116 -0.22 13.75 -15.05
N ILE A 117 -1.15 13.12 -15.78
CA ILE A 117 -2.53 12.96 -15.29
C ILE A 117 -2.53 12.08 -14.02
N LEU A 118 -1.85 10.93 -14.03
CA LEU A 118 -1.75 10.07 -12.85
C LEU A 118 -1.12 10.81 -11.66
N GLU A 119 -0.06 11.58 -11.89
CA GLU A 119 0.57 12.40 -10.85
C GLU A 119 -0.36 13.49 -10.28
N ALA A 120 -1.23 14.07 -11.09
CA ALA A 120 -2.20 15.07 -10.63
C ALA A 120 -3.22 14.49 -9.62
N TYR A 121 -3.42 13.17 -9.65
CA TYR A 121 -4.22 12.42 -8.68
C TYR A 121 -3.37 11.76 -7.58
N ASP A 122 -2.14 12.22 -7.38
CA ASP A 122 -1.20 11.69 -6.38
C ASP A 122 -0.85 10.19 -6.54
N TYR A 123 -1.09 9.61 -7.70
CA TYR A 123 -0.52 8.31 -8.03
C TYR A 123 0.98 8.46 -8.27
N GLY A 124 1.77 7.53 -7.70
CA GLY A 124 3.21 7.58 -7.83
C GLY A 124 3.68 7.23 -9.24
N SER A 125 4.56 8.03 -9.81
CA SER A 125 5.29 7.67 -11.02
C SER A 125 6.47 6.74 -10.68
N PRO A 126 6.72 5.68 -11.46
CA PRO A 126 7.86 4.79 -11.24
C PRO A 126 9.22 5.48 -11.47
N VAL A 127 9.24 6.56 -12.24
CA VAL A 127 10.46 7.28 -12.65
C VAL A 127 10.74 8.53 -11.81
N LYS A 128 9.80 9.00 -10.99
CA LYS A 128 9.95 10.22 -10.18
C LYS A 128 10.53 9.91 -8.80
N GLU A 129 11.46 10.75 -8.35
CA GLU A 129 11.95 10.73 -6.96
C GLU A 129 10.99 11.50 -6.02
N TYR A 130 10.68 10.91 -4.85
CA TYR A 130 9.71 11.45 -3.90
C TYR A 130 10.32 11.85 -2.54
N GLY A 131 11.64 11.81 -2.40
CA GLY A 131 12.30 12.10 -1.13
C GLY A 131 12.16 11.01 -0.05
N PHE A 132 11.62 9.84 -0.40
CA PHE A 132 11.56 8.67 0.48
C PHE A 132 11.89 7.39 -0.28
N LYS A 133 12.38 6.37 0.43
CA LYS A 133 12.75 5.08 -0.16
C LYS A 133 11.50 4.25 -0.45
N ARG A 134 11.36 3.81 -1.71
CA ARG A 134 10.30 2.87 -2.13
C ARG A 134 10.84 1.45 -2.16
N TRP A 135 9.99 0.51 -1.83
CA TRP A 135 10.28 -0.92 -1.92
C TRP A 135 9.20 -1.64 -2.71
N TYR A 136 9.61 -2.22 -3.80
CA TYR A 136 8.79 -3.09 -4.65
C TYR A 136 9.07 -4.53 -4.23
N ALA A 137 8.09 -5.18 -3.62
CA ALA A 137 8.24 -6.50 -3.02
C ALA A 137 8.60 -7.59 -4.03
N GLU A 138 8.12 -7.44 -5.26
CA GLU A 138 8.31 -8.38 -6.36
C GLU A 138 9.70 -8.27 -7.00
N LYS A 139 10.40 -7.15 -6.82
CA LYS A 139 11.64 -6.86 -7.55
C LYS A 139 12.75 -7.85 -7.20
N GLY A 140 13.18 -8.58 -8.21
CA GLY A 140 14.30 -9.53 -8.11
C GLY A 140 13.92 -10.90 -7.57
N LEU A 141 12.61 -11.20 -7.39
CA LEU A 141 12.12 -12.49 -6.94
C LEU A 141 11.47 -13.28 -8.10
N THR A 142 11.60 -14.60 -8.06
CA THR A 142 10.75 -15.49 -8.83
C THR A 142 9.36 -15.55 -8.19
N ILE A 143 8.35 -16.05 -8.92
CA ILE A 143 6.99 -16.22 -8.39
C ILE A 143 7.00 -17.07 -7.12
N GLN A 144 7.69 -18.22 -7.13
CA GLN A 144 7.76 -19.13 -5.96
C GLN A 144 8.46 -18.49 -4.74
N GLN A 145 9.44 -17.62 -4.98
CA GLN A 145 10.09 -16.87 -3.90
C GLN A 145 9.15 -15.82 -3.33
N LEU A 146 8.42 -15.11 -4.19
CA LEU A 146 7.45 -14.10 -3.76
C LEU A 146 6.32 -14.74 -2.94
N GLU A 147 5.76 -15.86 -3.39
CA GLU A 147 4.72 -16.61 -2.66
C GLU A 147 5.17 -16.95 -1.23
N LYS A 148 6.39 -17.46 -1.05
CA LYS A 148 6.94 -17.77 0.28
C LYS A 148 7.08 -16.52 1.17
N GLU A 149 7.50 -15.41 0.59
CA GLU A 149 7.59 -14.15 1.33
C GLU A 149 6.20 -13.62 1.71
N VAL A 150 5.23 -13.65 0.79
CA VAL A 150 3.83 -13.26 1.05
C VAL A 150 3.24 -14.11 2.18
N ASP A 151 3.41 -15.42 2.16
CA ASP A 151 2.98 -16.32 3.25
C ASP A 151 3.57 -15.93 4.61
N LYS A 152 4.83 -15.51 4.64
CA LYS A 152 5.50 -15.02 5.86
C LYS A 152 4.87 -13.71 6.33
N TRP A 153 4.61 -12.76 5.42
CA TRP A 153 4.01 -11.48 5.76
C TRP A 153 2.57 -11.62 6.26
N GLU A 154 1.79 -12.48 5.62
CA GLU A 154 0.42 -12.78 6.05
C GLU A 154 0.39 -13.42 7.45
N ARG A 155 1.29 -14.37 7.73
CA ARG A 155 1.42 -14.91 9.08
C ARG A 155 1.76 -13.82 10.10
N GLY A 156 2.67 -12.91 9.76
CA GLY A 156 3.02 -11.75 10.58
C GLY A 156 1.82 -10.85 10.84
N LEU A 157 1.05 -10.54 9.79
CA LEU A 157 -0.16 -9.72 9.89
C LEU A 157 -1.22 -10.37 10.80
N ARG A 158 -1.52 -11.65 10.59
CA ARG A 158 -2.45 -12.39 11.46
C ARG A 158 -2.02 -12.41 12.92
N GLN A 159 -0.72 -12.43 13.18
CA GLN A 159 -0.19 -12.40 14.54
C GLN A 159 -0.32 -11.04 15.21
N LEU A 160 -0.31 -9.92 14.47
CA LEU A 160 -0.53 -8.59 15.03
C LEU A 160 -1.94 -8.41 15.61
N GLY A 161 -2.96 -9.01 14.98
CA GLY A 161 -4.35 -8.93 15.44
C GLY A 161 -4.72 -9.91 16.57
N ARG A 162 -3.80 -10.80 16.99
CA ARG A 162 -4.07 -11.70 18.11
C ARG A 162 -3.77 -10.99 19.42
N ARG A 163 -4.80 -10.71 20.21
CA ARG A 163 -4.61 -10.29 21.60
C ARG A 163 -3.75 -11.32 22.32
N GLN A 164 -2.73 -10.87 23.03
CA GLN A 164 -2.07 -11.72 24.02
C GLN A 164 -3.06 -11.89 25.16
N GLY A 165 -3.60 -13.12 25.32
CA GLY A 165 -4.39 -13.50 26.48
C GLY A 165 -3.53 -13.64 27.74
#